data_5c0c44ab82fdbaf8c111938e8f672c8e
#
_entry.id   5c0c44ab82fdbaf8c111938e8f672c8e
#
_cell.length_a   1.000
_cell.length_b   1.000
_cell.length_c   1.000
_cell.angle_alpha   90.00
_cell.angle_beta   90.00
_cell.angle_gamma   90.00
#
_symmetry.space_group_name_H-M   'P 1'
#
loop_
_entity.id
_entity.type
_entity.pdbx_description
1 polymer ?
#
loop_
_entity_poly.entity_id
_entity_poly.type
_entity_poly.pdbx_seq_one_letter_code
_entity_poly.pdbx_strand_id
1 'polypeptide(L)'
;MTSIIGRPTIQHDIQNYTPLIERHYAAGTRLLTINNEITSSISDILSGCLKKQSCIELIERAVNVQMKYRWSGGRSVALMSVLWYGCVKDLVEQGIDQRVVVIVMQCVVEKCVERMKEFKMSSQGVDLLSLCKGLAHGCKDWKLVYKAVSSLTSFTSLKQVSVLYEQSVVPSLVHAGVLVPSTGKVRERERIVILCGDLCSDYNHTGYKGILKEAQIFTPNLAPSTSQLWLNKITTHLTSLSITSILVSGKLDPDLAHYCSQNNINIISTKYDTLARLSDQCDVAMLPFLDACTARDVIEVKCERVDEIWVSISPQGSDHVTILLRSCNKIKGSDISVTSLVARVQAALQDQHVLPGRGVTELKLSQTLSHEVDLDPLLPQWQVEDVTLYSALICQRFCQSLLRAEHLARTNNEGLEEFNFDDLDSLSLEDVESEVYDVLSIKESSWLRAFEVTRVLLGIGLAVKPPPPPKEK
;
A
#
# COMPACT_ATOMS: atom_id res chain seq x y z
N MET A 1 6.27 12.58 47.98
CA MET A 1 5.10 12.91 47.13
C MET A 1 5.61 13.07 45.71
N THR A 2 5.63 12.02 44.94
CA THR A 2 5.92 12.08 43.50
C THR A 2 4.60 12.29 42.80
N SER A 3 4.41 13.47 42.21
CA SER A 3 3.28 13.80 41.37
C SER A 3 3.25 12.83 40.22
N ILE A 4 2.25 11.96 40.16
CA ILE A 4 1.92 11.16 38.98
C ILE A 4 1.44 12.17 37.94
N ILE A 5 2.35 12.60 37.06
CA ILE A 5 2.00 13.32 35.85
C ILE A 5 1.10 12.36 35.10
N GLY A 6 -0.20 12.67 35.04
CA GLY A 6 -1.18 11.86 34.32
C GLY A 6 -0.72 11.68 32.89
N ARG A 7 -0.34 10.46 32.55
CA ARG A 7 -0.14 10.09 31.14
C ARG A 7 -1.48 10.31 30.45
N PRO A 8 -1.51 11.02 29.30
CA PRO A 8 -2.71 11.07 28.50
C PRO A 8 -3.15 9.62 28.27
N THR A 9 -4.38 9.31 28.64
CA THR A 9 -4.89 7.95 28.53
C THR A 9 -4.95 7.61 27.04
N ILE A 10 -4.60 6.37 26.68
CA ILE A 10 -4.73 5.81 25.32
C ILE A 10 -6.06 6.22 24.67
N GLN A 11 -7.09 6.30 25.49
CA GLN A 11 -8.43 6.76 25.19
C GLN A 11 -8.48 8.17 24.62
N HIS A 12 -7.88 9.13 25.29
CA HIS A 12 -7.87 10.53 24.84
C HIS A 12 -7.17 10.67 23.48
N ASP A 13 -6.13 9.86 23.25
CA ASP A 13 -5.39 9.86 22.01
C ASP A 13 -6.25 9.33 20.85
N ILE A 14 -6.88 8.17 21.03
CA ILE A 14 -7.75 7.58 19.99
C ILE A 14 -8.96 8.47 19.72
N GLN A 15 -9.60 9.00 20.76
CA GLN A 15 -10.76 9.89 20.61
C GLN A 15 -10.44 11.16 19.82
N ASN A 16 -9.24 11.72 19.98
CA ASN A 16 -8.82 12.92 19.24
C ASN A 16 -8.63 12.64 17.74
N TYR A 17 -8.24 11.42 17.36
CA TYR A 17 -7.97 11.07 15.95
C TYR A 17 -9.14 10.36 15.28
N THR A 18 -10.09 9.81 16.01
CA THR A 18 -11.27 9.14 15.45
C THR A 18 -12.01 10.03 14.45
N PRO A 19 -12.33 11.30 14.72
CA PRO A 19 -13.03 12.16 13.75
C PRO A 19 -12.23 12.39 12.47
N LEU A 20 -10.89 12.45 12.57
CA LEU A 20 -10.02 12.60 11.40
C LEU A 20 -10.05 11.35 10.52
N ILE A 21 -9.96 10.16 11.14
CA ILE A 21 -9.99 8.87 10.46
C ILE A 21 -11.37 8.66 9.80
N GLU A 22 -12.46 8.94 10.52
CA GLU A 22 -13.83 8.84 10.01
C GLU A 22 -14.04 9.75 8.81
N ARG A 23 -13.65 11.03 8.91
CA ARG A 23 -13.73 11.98 7.80
C ARG A 23 -12.94 11.53 6.58
N HIS A 24 -11.79 10.90 6.79
CA HIS A 24 -10.96 10.42 5.69
C HIS A 24 -11.48 9.14 5.05
N TYR A 25 -12.20 8.32 5.80
CA TYR A 25 -12.84 7.10 5.29
C TYR A 25 -14.02 7.43 4.37
N ALA A 26 -14.90 8.30 4.80
CA ALA A 26 -16.10 8.69 4.08
C ALA A 26 -15.79 9.37 2.73
N ALA A 27 -14.74 10.19 2.69
CA ALA A 27 -14.39 10.96 1.51
C ALA A 27 -13.51 10.15 0.56
N GLY A 28 -14.02 9.70 -0.53
CA GLY A 28 -13.26 8.97 -1.57
C GLY A 28 -11.91 9.59 -1.93
N THR A 29 -11.71 10.90 -1.77
CA THR A 29 -10.46 11.60 -2.11
C THR A 29 -10.31 12.92 -1.35
N ARG A 30 -10.55 12.94 -0.02
CA ARG A 30 -10.23 14.16 0.73
C ARG A 30 -8.73 14.38 0.77
N LEU A 31 -8.37 15.54 0.27
CA LEU A 31 -7.00 16.04 0.33
C LEU A 31 -6.83 16.79 1.65
N LEU A 32 -5.84 16.40 2.42
CA LEU A 32 -5.44 17.10 3.64
C LEU A 32 -4.06 17.72 3.44
N THR A 33 -3.86 18.90 4.02
CA THR A 33 -2.55 19.53 4.03
C THR A 33 -1.84 19.16 5.33
N ILE A 34 -0.75 18.41 5.24
CA ILE A 34 0.07 17.98 6.37
C ILE A 34 1.52 18.41 6.08
N ASN A 35 2.14 19.13 7.00
CA ASN A 35 3.51 19.63 6.86
C ASN A 35 3.75 20.36 5.52
N ASN A 36 2.78 21.18 5.08
CA ASN A 36 2.77 21.89 3.80
C ASN A 36 2.69 21.00 2.54
N GLU A 37 2.43 19.71 2.68
CA GLU A 37 2.16 18.79 1.57
C GLU A 37 0.68 18.42 1.53
N ILE A 38 0.10 18.37 0.33
CA ILE A 38 -1.27 17.90 0.11
C ILE A 38 -1.23 16.38 -0.05
N THR A 39 -1.94 15.64 0.79
CA THR A 39 -1.98 14.17 0.74
C THR A 39 -3.39 13.60 0.80
N SER A 40 -3.59 12.44 0.18
CA SER A 40 -4.78 11.59 0.30
C SER A 40 -4.47 10.24 0.96
N SER A 41 -3.21 10.02 1.36
CA SER A 41 -2.76 8.76 1.95
C SER A 41 -3.08 8.71 3.43
N ILE A 42 -3.81 7.67 3.88
CA ILE A 42 -4.10 7.46 5.30
C ILE A 42 -2.82 7.27 6.13
N SER A 43 -1.80 6.63 5.58
CA SER A 43 -0.51 6.45 6.24
C SER A 43 0.19 7.79 6.48
N ASP A 44 0.22 8.68 5.48
CA ASP A 44 0.81 10.00 5.62
C ASP A 44 0.03 10.88 6.60
N ILE A 45 -1.31 10.72 6.63
CA ILE A 45 -2.17 11.42 7.58
C ILE A 45 -1.85 10.98 9.00
N LEU A 46 -1.76 9.68 9.24
CA LEU A 46 -1.42 9.15 10.56
C LEU A 46 -0.01 9.56 10.98
N SER A 47 0.98 9.44 10.10
CA SER A 47 2.38 9.84 10.40
C SER A 47 2.53 11.34 10.64
N GLY A 48 1.79 12.17 9.92
CA GLY A 48 1.82 13.63 10.08
C GLY A 48 1.13 14.12 11.36
N CYS A 49 0.18 13.36 11.89
CA CYS A 49 -0.50 13.64 13.16
C CYS A 49 0.33 13.21 14.39
N LEU A 50 1.35 12.38 14.18
CA LEU A 50 2.14 11.75 15.24
C LEU A 50 3.13 12.71 15.92
N LYS A 51 2.66 13.47 16.88
CA LYS A 51 3.52 13.89 17.97
C LYS A 51 3.55 12.79 19.05
N LYS A 52 4.26 11.67 18.78
CA LYS A 52 4.68 10.65 19.76
C LYS A 52 3.58 9.89 20.53
N GLN A 53 2.48 9.54 19.91
CA GLN A 53 1.44 8.74 20.58
C GLN A 53 1.50 7.28 20.14
N SER A 54 1.89 6.39 21.06
CA SER A 54 2.16 4.96 20.78
C SER A 54 0.97 4.19 20.18
N CYS A 55 -0.26 4.60 20.46
CA CYS A 55 -1.46 3.91 20.00
C CYS A 55 -1.72 4.16 18.49
N ILE A 56 -1.60 5.40 18.07
CA ILE A 56 -1.76 5.77 16.66
C ILE A 56 -0.62 5.16 15.83
N GLU A 57 0.59 5.07 16.39
CA GLU A 57 1.71 4.37 15.74
C GLU A 57 1.42 2.89 15.49
N LEU A 58 0.69 2.21 16.39
CA LEU A 58 0.26 0.82 16.16
C LEU A 58 -0.71 0.72 14.98
N ILE A 59 -1.69 1.62 14.91
CA ILE A 59 -2.64 1.69 13.78
C ILE A 59 -1.88 2.00 12.48
N GLU A 60 -0.97 2.98 12.50
CA GLU A 60 -0.14 3.32 11.33
C GLU A 60 0.69 2.13 10.85
N ARG A 61 1.36 1.42 11.75
CA ARG A 61 2.14 0.22 11.41
C ARG A 61 1.26 -0.84 10.77
N ALA A 62 0.06 -1.08 11.29
CA ALA A 62 -0.89 -2.04 10.73
C ALA A 62 -1.37 -1.61 9.33
N VAL A 63 -1.66 -0.33 9.13
CA VAL A 63 -1.99 0.25 7.82
C VAL A 63 -0.84 0.04 6.84
N ASN A 64 0.40 0.36 7.26
CA ASN A 64 1.59 0.19 6.41
C ASN A 64 1.82 -1.27 6.02
N VAL A 65 1.60 -2.21 6.94
CA VAL A 65 1.69 -3.64 6.66
C VAL A 65 0.59 -4.07 5.67
N GLN A 66 -0.66 -3.60 5.86
CA GLN A 66 -1.75 -3.86 4.92
C GLN A 66 -1.42 -3.34 3.52
N MET A 67 -0.95 -2.11 3.43
CA MET A 67 -0.56 -1.50 2.16
C MET A 67 0.64 -2.18 1.51
N LYS A 68 1.60 -2.67 2.29
CA LYS A 68 2.77 -3.40 1.77
C LYS A 68 2.40 -4.74 1.12
N TYR A 69 1.45 -5.47 1.70
CA TYR A 69 1.12 -6.83 1.24
C TYR A 69 -0.08 -6.88 0.30
N ARG A 70 -1.04 -5.97 0.46
CA ARG A 70 -2.30 -5.96 -0.33
C ARG A 70 -2.47 -4.73 -1.19
N TRP A 71 -1.63 -3.70 -1.02
CA TRP A 71 -1.68 -2.41 -1.72
C TRP A 71 -3.02 -1.68 -1.60
N SER A 72 -3.92 -2.19 -0.78
CA SER A 72 -5.26 -1.65 -0.54
C SER A 72 -5.81 -2.07 0.83
N GLY A 73 -6.89 -1.41 1.28
CA GLY A 73 -7.57 -1.74 2.54
C GLY A 73 -7.04 -0.99 3.76
N GLY A 74 -6.01 -0.14 3.63
CA GLY A 74 -5.44 0.60 4.77
C GLY A 74 -6.43 1.51 5.48
N ARG A 75 -7.34 2.16 4.76
CA ARG A 75 -8.41 2.98 5.36
C ARG A 75 -9.36 2.13 6.21
N SER A 76 -9.72 0.95 5.72
CA SER A 76 -10.56 0.00 6.45
C SER A 76 -9.88 -0.49 7.73
N VAL A 77 -8.57 -0.78 7.69
CA VAL A 77 -7.80 -1.11 8.90
C VAL A 77 -7.87 0.02 9.93
N ALA A 78 -7.59 1.25 9.52
CA ALA A 78 -7.59 2.39 10.42
C ALA A 78 -8.98 2.62 11.04
N LEU A 79 -10.04 2.67 10.21
CA LEU A 79 -11.39 2.91 10.68
C LEU A 79 -11.86 1.81 11.63
N MET A 80 -11.80 0.54 11.22
CA MET A 80 -12.30 -0.56 12.03
C MET A 80 -11.54 -0.68 13.36
N SER A 81 -10.22 -0.40 13.38
CA SER A 81 -9.45 -0.39 14.62
C SER A 81 -9.99 0.63 15.64
N VAL A 82 -10.31 1.84 15.21
CA VAL A 82 -10.83 2.88 16.12
C VAL A 82 -12.28 2.64 16.53
N LEU A 83 -13.13 2.18 15.60
CA LEU A 83 -14.53 1.88 15.88
C LEU A 83 -14.65 0.70 16.84
N TRP A 84 -13.95 -0.39 16.60
CA TRP A 84 -14.00 -1.58 17.46
C TRP A 84 -13.39 -1.33 18.82
N TYR A 85 -12.27 -0.61 18.91
CA TYR A 85 -11.74 -0.18 20.18
C TYR A 85 -12.76 0.68 20.94
N GLY A 86 -13.37 1.66 20.27
CA GLY A 86 -14.36 2.56 20.89
C GLY A 86 -15.59 1.83 21.41
N CYS A 87 -16.13 0.86 20.65
CA CYS A 87 -17.36 0.16 21.02
C CYS A 87 -17.21 -0.77 22.24
N VAL A 88 -16.00 -1.30 22.50
CA VAL A 88 -15.79 -2.26 23.59
C VAL A 88 -15.04 -1.69 24.79
N LYS A 89 -14.36 -0.57 24.60
CA LYS A 89 -13.63 0.10 25.68
C LYS A 89 -14.55 0.45 26.85
N ASP A 90 -15.71 1.02 26.56
CA ASP A 90 -16.68 1.43 27.58
C ASP A 90 -17.18 0.22 28.40
N LEU A 91 -17.26 -0.96 27.78
CA LEU A 91 -17.63 -2.20 28.46
C LEU A 91 -16.55 -2.64 29.48
N VAL A 92 -15.29 -2.53 29.09
CA VAL A 92 -14.16 -2.81 30.01
C VAL A 92 -14.11 -1.79 31.15
N GLU A 93 -14.41 -0.51 30.90
CA GLU A 93 -14.50 0.52 31.92
C GLU A 93 -15.68 0.29 32.90
N GLN A 94 -16.77 -0.28 32.40
CA GLN A 94 -17.93 -0.70 33.22
C GLN A 94 -17.64 -1.95 34.07
N GLY A 95 -16.48 -2.58 33.91
CA GLY A 95 -16.02 -3.69 34.73
C GLY A 95 -16.13 -5.06 34.13
N ILE A 96 -16.51 -5.18 32.84
CA ILE A 96 -16.51 -6.47 32.16
C ILE A 96 -15.04 -6.89 31.93
N ASP A 97 -14.73 -8.17 32.21
CA ASP A 97 -13.37 -8.67 32.03
C ASP A 97 -12.94 -8.52 30.56
N GLN A 98 -11.83 -7.87 30.35
CA GLN A 98 -11.27 -7.65 29.03
C GLN A 98 -11.07 -8.97 28.24
N ARG A 99 -10.71 -10.08 28.90
CA ARG A 99 -10.51 -11.37 28.26
C ARG A 99 -11.82 -11.85 27.63
N VAL A 100 -12.94 -11.67 28.34
CA VAL A 100 -14.29 -11.99 27.84
C VAL A 100 -14.57 -11.14 26.59
N VAL A 101 -14.33 -9.83 26.68
CA VAL A 101 -14.54 -8.91 25.54
C VAL A 101 -13.73 -9.35 24.33
N VAL A 102 -12.43 -9.64 24.51
CA VAL A 102 -11.53 -10.03 23.39
C VAL A 102 -11.96 -11.35 22.78
N ILE A 103 -12.34 -12.36 23.60
CA ILE A 103 -12.78 -13.67 23.11
C ILE A 103 -14.08 -13.54 22.30
N VAL A 104 -15.07 -12.84 22.84
CA VAL A 104 -16.35 -12.66 22.13
C VAL A 104 -16.12 -11.87 20.82
N MET A 105 -15.34 -10.81 20.86
CA MET A 105 -15.02 -10.06 19.65
C MET A 105 -14.30 -10.92 18.59
N GLN A 106 -13.39 -11.78 19.01
CA GLN A 106 -12.72 -12.71 18.10
C GLN A 106 -13.74 -13.60 17.40
N CYS A 107 -14.62 -14.25 18.16
CA CYS A 107 -15.68 -15.09 17.61
C CYS A 107 -16.59 -14.30 16.64
N VAL A 108 -16.98 -13.08 17.01
CA VAL A 108 -17.83 -12.24 16.16
C VAL A 108 -17.11 -11.85 14.86
N VAL A 109 -15.84 -11.46 14.92
CA VAL A 109 -15.06 -11.13 13.71
C VAL A 109 -14.86 -12.34 12.81
N GLU A 110 -14.56 -13.52 13.38
CA GLU A 110 -14.43 -14.76 12.62
C GLU A 110 -15.74 -15.14 11.93
N LYS A 111 -16.88 -15.04 12.63
CA LYS A 111 -18.23 -15.24 12.05
C LYS A 111 -18.50 -14.21 10.94
N CYS A 112 -18.15 -12.95 11.13
CA CYS A 112 -18.29 -11.94 10.08
C CYS A 112 -17.52 -12.32 8.81
N VAL A 113 -16.27 -12.75 8.96
CA VAL A 113 -15.43 -13.17 7.83
C VAL A 113 -16.03 -14.38 7.12
N GLU A 114 -16.59 -15.32 7.87
CA GLU A 114 -17.27 -16.48 7.31
C GLU A 114 -18.53 -16.06 6.55
N ARG A 115 -19.41 -15.24 7.16
CA ARG A 115 -20.65 -14.74 6.55
C ARG A 115 -20.40 -13.82 5.35
N MET A 116 -19.30 -13.07 5.31
CA MET A 116 -18.93 -12.31 4.10
C MET A 116 -18.86 -13.19 2.86
N LYS A 117 -18.46 -14.46 3.01
CA LYS A 117 -18.37 -15.40 1.90
C LYS A 117 -19.75 -15.78 1.32
N GLU A 118 -20.83 -15.59 2.08
CA GLU A 118 -22.21 -15.82 1.61
C GLU A 118 -22.70 -14.66 0.74
N PHE A 119 -22.18 -13.45 0.96
CA PHE A 119 -22.57 -12.26 0.21
C PHE A 119 -21.75 -12.03 -1.07
N LYS A 120 -20.85 -12.96 -1.38
CA LYS A 120 -20.03 -12.87 -2.58
C LYS A 120 -20.87 -12.94 -3.85
N MET A 121 -20.59 -12.04 -4.76
CA MET A 121 -21.14 -12.00 -6.11
C MET A 121 -20.07 -12.46 -7.08
N SER A 122 -20.46 -13.27 -8.08
CA SER A 122 -19.51 -13.65 -9.12
C SER A 122 -19.08 -12.43 -9.93
N SER A 123 -17.77 -12.25 -10.09
CA SER A 123 -17.22 -11.28 -11.04
C SER A 123 -17.15 -11.83 -12.47
N GLN A 124 -17.43 -13.13 -12.65
CA GLN A 124 -17.52 -13.76 -13.97
C GLN A 124 -18.75 -13.22 -14.69
N GLY A 125 -18.56 -12.61 -15.84
CA GLY A 125 -19.65 -11.99 -16.61
C GLY A 125 -19.83 -10.49 -16.37
N VAL A 126 -19.20 -9.93 -15.35
CA VAL A 126 -19.05 -8.47 -15.22
C VAL A 126 -17.98 -8.01 -16.19
N ASP A 127 -18.30 -7.07 -17.07
CA ASP A 127 -17.29 -6.53 -17.99
C ASP A 127 -16.20 -5.78 -17.19
N LEU A 128 -14.97 -5.80 -17.72
CA LEU A 128 -13.81 -5.21 -17.05
C LEU A 128 -13.99 -3.70 -16.80
N LEU A 129 -14.73 -2.98 -17.65
CA LEU A 129 -14.99 -1.56 -17.49
C LEU A 129 -15.85 -1.31 -16.26
N SER A 130 -16.96 -2.04 -16.13
CA SER A 130 -17.88 -1.98 -14.98
C SER A 130 -17.16 -2.42 -13.69
N LEU A 131 -16.32 -3.45 -13.76
CA LEU A 131 -15.51 -3.89 -12.62
C LEU A 131 -14.53 -2.79 -12.17
N CYS A 132 -13.77 -2.19 -13.09
CA CYS A 132 -12.85 -1.10 -12.75
C CYS A 132 -13.59 0.13 -12.18
N LYS A 133 -14.75 0.48 -12.73
CA LYS A 133 -15.60 1.56 -12.25
C LYS A 133 -16.12 1.27 -10.84
N GLY A 134 -16.66 0.08 -10.62
CA GLY A 134 -17.20 -0.34 -9.32
C GLY A 134 -16.14 -0.42 -8.22
N LEU A 135 -14.93 -0.84 -8.53
CA LEU A 135 -13.81 -0.90 -7.60
C LEU A 135 -13.09 0.45 -7.40
N ALA A 136 -13.45 1.49 -8.13
CA ALA A 136 -12.72 2.77 -8.13
C ALA A 136 -12.73 3.48 -6.77
N HIS A 137 -13.81 3.38 -5.99
CA HIS A 137 -13.95 4.03 -4.67
C HIS A 137 -13.53 5.52 -4.69
N GLY A 138 -13.96 6.26 -5.71
CA GLY A 138 -13.62 7.67 -5.89
C GLY A 138 -12.27 7.96 -6.57
N CYS A 139 -11.53 6.94 -7.02
CA CYS A 139 -10.35 7.13 -7.86
C CYS A 139 -10.77 7.71 -9.22
N LYS A 140 -10.39 8.96 -9.51
CA LYS A 140 -10.78 9.65 -10.75
C LYS A 140 -10.12 9.05 -11.99
N ASP A 141 -8.95 8.44 -11.81
CA ASP A 141 -8.11 7.90 -12.88
C ASP A 141 -8.41 6.44 -13.22
N TRP A 142 -9.59 5.92 -12.82
CA TRP A 142 -9.97 4.53 -13.05
C TRP A 142 -9.98 4.11 -14.53
N LYS A 143 -10.25 5.06 -15.44
CA LYS A 143 -10.20 4.81 -16.88
C LYS A 143 -8.80 4.46 -17.37
N LEU A 144 -7.75 5.02 -16.74
CA LEU A 144 -6.36 4.67 -17.05
C LEU A 144 -6.05 3.24 -16.60
N VAL A 145 -6.56 2.85 -15.42
CA VAL A 145 -6.42 1.47 -14.93
C VAL A 145 -7.13 0.49 -15.85
N TYR A 146 -8.37 0.79 -16.25
CA TYR A 146 -9.07 -0.02 -17.26
C TYR A 146 -8.26 -0.16 -18.54
N LYS A 147 -7.75 0.95 -19.11
CA LYS A 147 -6.94 0.93 -20.31
C LYS A 147 -5.66 0.11 -20.14
N ALA A 148 -5.00 0.21 -18.99
CA ALA A 148 -3.79 -0.54 -18.69
C ALA A 148 -4.07 -2.04 -18.61
N VAL A 149 -5.07 -2.45 -17.81
CA VAL A 149 -5.42 -3.86 -17.63
C VAL A 149 -5.96 -4.49 -18.91
N SER A 150 -6.77 -3.76 -19.69
CA SER A 150 -7.32 -4.25 -20.97
C SER A 150 -6.25 -4.41 -22.07
N SER A 151 -5.10 -3.75 -21.95
CA SER A 151 -4.00 -3.88 -22.90
C SER A 151 -3.07 -5.06 -22.60
N LEU A 152 -3.19 -5.68 -21.42
CA LEU A 152 -2.45 -6.89 -21.06
C LEU A 152 -3.11 -8.13 -21.66
N THR A 153 -2.29 -9.10 -22.07
CA THR A 153 -2.78 -10.41 -22.56
C THR A 153 -3.42 -11.21 -21.44
N SER A 154 -2.80 -11.13 -20.24
CA SER A 154 -3.32 -11.71 -19.01
C SER A 154 -2.84 -10.89 -17.81
N PHE A 155 -3.74 -10.56 -16.89
CA PHE A 155 -3.39 -9.82 -15.70
C PHE A 155 -3.27 -10.75 -14.48
N THR A 156 -2.09 -11.28 -14.26
CA THR A 156 -1.80 -12.28 -13.21
C THR A 156 -1.01 -11.71 -12.05
N SER A 157 -0.24 -10.63 -12.26
CA SER A 157 0.65 -10.04 -11.26
C SER A 157 0.61 -8.52 -11.26
N LEU A 158 0.64 -7.92 -10.07
CA LEU A 158 0.79 -6.46 -9.92
C LEU A 158 2.10 -5.92 -10.53
N LYS A 159 3.10 -6.78 -10.70
CA LYS A 159 4.36 -6.41 -11.34
C LYS A 159 4.21 -6.08 -12.83
N GLN A 160 3.10 -6.50 -13.47
CA GLN A 160 2.80 -6.19 -14.87
C GLN A 160 2.34 -4.74 -15.08
N VAL A 161 1.93 -4.04 -14.02
CA VAL A 161 1.50 -2.65 -14.11
C VAL A 161 2.37 -1.77 -13.23
N SER A 162 3.04 -0.80 -13.84
CA SER A 162 3.77 0.25 -13.13
C SER A 162 2.96 1.53 -13.08
N VAL A 163 3.01 2.23 -11.96
CA VAL A 163 2.42 3.56 -11.82
C VAL A 163 3.54 4.55 -11.53
N LEU A 164 3.69 5.55 -12.39
CA LEU A 164 4.64 6.65 -12.25
C LEU A 164 3.89 7.96 -12.13
N TYR A 165 4.49 8.92 -11.44
CA TYR A 165 3.94 10.26 -11.30
C TYR A 165 4.92 11.30 -11.85
N GLU A 166 4.39 12.23 -12.64
CA GLU A 166 5.11 13.37 -13.19
C GLU A 166 4.32 14.66 -12.96
N GLN A 167 4.99 15.71 -12.51
CA GLN A 167 4.38 17.02 -12.43
C GLN A 167 4.40 17.67 -13.82
N SER A 168 3.23 17.68 -14.48
CA SER A 168 3.10 18.18 -15.84
C SER A 168 1.67 18.64 -16.14
N VAL A 169 1.53 19.52 -17.11
CA VAL A 169 0.23 19.96 -17.67
C VAL A 169 -0.29 19.04 -18.78
N VAL A 170 0.58 18.15 -19.28
CA VAL A 170 0.23 17.19 -20.32
C VAL A 170 -0.68 16.09 -19.74
N PRO A 171 -1.65 15.57 -20.49
CA PRO A 171 -2.52 14.50 -20.00
C PRO A 171 -1.77 13.25 -19.56
N SER A 172 -2.31 12.56 -18.54
CA SER A 172 -1.85 11.24 -18.12
C SER A 172 -2.01 10.24 -19.25
N LEU A 173 -1.12 9.25 -19.33
CA LEU A 173 -1.12 8.26 -20.39
C LEU A 173 -0.86 6.85 -19.87
N VAL A 174 -1.20 5.87 -20.72
CA VAL A 174 -0.90 4.45 -20.53
C VAL A 174 -0.08 3.99 -21.72
N HIS A 175 1.06 3.37 -21.46
CA HIS A 175 1.99 2.90 -22.48
C HIS A 175 2.48 1.49 -22.19
N ALA A 176 2.63 0.68 -23.22
CA ALA A 176 3.22 -0.65 -23.10
C ALA A 176 4.72 -0.54 -22.76
N GLY A 177 5.23 -1.44 -21.91
CA GLY A 177 6.60 -1.46 -21.47
C GLY A 177 6.88 -0.63 -20.21
N VAL A 178 8.13 -0.66 -19.77
CA VAL A 178 8.63 0.10 -18.61
C VAL A 178 9.10 1.47 -19.07
N LEU A 179 8.53 2.53 -18.52
CA LEU A 179 8.96 3.90 -18.82
C LEU A 179 10.20 4.29 -18.00
N VAL A 180 11.21 4.79 -18.69
CA VAL A 180 12.44 5.34 -18.10
C VAL A 180 12.69 6.76 -18.59
N PRO A 181 13.23 7.66 -17.76
CA PRO A 181 13.59 9.00 -18.22
C PRO A 181 14.85 8.94 -19.08
N SER A 182 14.83 9.49 -20.29
CA SER A 182 16.00 9.57 -21.16
C SER A 182 15.90 10.74 -22.13
N THR A 183 16.90 11.57 -22.17
CA THR A 183 17.05 12.67 -23.14
C THR A 183 17.95 12.29 -24.33
N GLY A 184 18.59 11.11 -24.28
CA GLY A 184 19.47 10.61 -25.33
C GLY A 184 18.75 10.19 -26.61
N LYS A 185 19.49 9.96 -27.66
CA LYS A 185 18.97 9.35 -28.90
C LYS A 185 18.62 7.89 -28.61
N VAL A 186 17.42 7.47 -28.95
CA VAL A 186 16.93 6.11 -28.76
C VAL A 186 16.80 5.45 -30.11
N ARG A 187 17.33 4.24 -30.22
CA ARG A 187 17.13 3.36 -31.39
C ARG A 187 15.93 2.46 -31.11
N GLU A 188 15.26 2.02 -32.17
CA GLU A 188 14.13 1.09 -32.02
C GLU A 188 14.52 -0.22 -31.33
N ARG A 189 15.74 -0.70 -31.55
CA ARG A 189 16.31 -1.87 -30.88
C ARG A 189 17.60 -1.49 -30.21
N GLU A 190 17.67 -1.79 -28.90
CA GLU A 190 18.82 -1.51 -28.06
C GLU A 190 19.30 -2.79 -27.39
N ARG A 191 20.62 -2.90 -27.25
CA ARG A 191 21.26 -3.94 -26.44
C ARG A 191 21.62 -3.32 -25.10
N ILE A 192 20.86 -3.68 -24.09
CA ILE A 192 20.94 -3.05 -22.76
C ILE A 192 21.61 -3.94 -21.74
N VAL A 193 22.23 -3.30 -20.75
CA VAL A 193 22.68 -3.90 -19.50
C VAL A 193 22.11 -3.15 -18.32
N ILE A 194 21.75 -3.85 -17.23
CA ILE A 194 21.10 -3.29 -16.05
C ILE A 194 22.08 -3.36 -14.88
N LEU A 195 22.42 -2.20 -14.32
CA LEU A 195 23.38 -2.07 -13.20
C LEU A 195 22.71 -1.48 -11.97
N CYS A 196 22.86 -2.18 -10.83
CA CYS A 196 22.32 -1.73 -9.54
C CYS A 196 23.43 -1.16 -8.63
N GLY A 197 24.11 -0.12 -9.06
CA GLY A 197 25.20 0.47 -8.27
C GLY A 197 25.84 1.64 -8.99
N ASP A 198 26.99 2.08 -8.46
CA ASP A 198 27.75 3.15 -9.04
C ASP A 198 28.58 2.65 -10.24
N LEU A 199 28.59 3.39 -11.29
CA LEU A 199 29.40 3.15 -12.49
C LEU A 199 30.60 4.07 -12.46
N CYS A 200 31.52 3.81 -11.54
CA CYS A 200 32.75 4.56 -11.33
C CYS A 200 33.88 3.67 -10.83
N SER A 201 35.14 4.15 -10.96
CA SER A 201 36.31 3.43 -10.49
C SER A 201 36.33 3.24 -8.96
N ASP A 202 35.73 4.16 -8.21
CA ASP A 202 35.61 4.16 -6.75
C ASP A 202 34.29 3.53 -6.30
N TYR A 203 33.97 2.36 -6.84
CA TYR A 203 32.71 1.71 -6.60
C TYR A 203 32.43 1.45 -5.10
N ASN A 204 31.33 2.01 -4.60
CA ASN A 204 30.77 1.73 -3.29
C ASN A 204 29.46 0.97 -3.43
N HIS A 205 29.41 -0.27 -2.97
CA HIS A 205 28.18 -1.06 -2.98
C HIS A 205 27.12 -0.40 -2.08
N THR A 206 25.93 -0.11 -2.59
CA THR A 206 24.84 0.57 -1.86
C THR A 206 24.41 -0.14 -0.56
N GLY A 207 24.76 -1.41 -0.38
CA GLY A 207 24.55 -2.18 0.85
C GLY A 207 25.69 -2.13 1.86
N TYR A 208 26.87 -1.63 1.50
CA TYR A 208 28.02 -1.52 2.40
C TYR A 208 28.21 -0.10 2.89
N LYS A 209 27.85 0.18 4.13
CA LYS A 209 28.20 1.43 4.84
C LYS A 209 29.62 1.42 5.43
N GLY A 210 30.48 0.51 4.99
CA GLY A 210 31.87 0.43 5.41
C GLY A 210 32.76 1.32 4.54
N ILE A 211 33.38 2.30 5.15
CA ILE A 211 34.44 3.09 4.50
C ILE A 211 35.65 2.16 4.38
N LEU A 212 35.86 1.57 3.20
CA LEU A 212 37.17 1.01 2.85
C LEU A 212 38.08 2.23 2.64
N LYS A 213 38.84 2.58 3.67
CA LYS A 213 40.00 3.45 3.51
C LYS A 213 41.05 2.63 2.74
N GLU A 214 41.10 2.82 1.43
CA GLU A 214 42.23 2.35 0.65
C GLU A 214 43.49 3.01 1.21
N ALA A 215 44.42 2.18 1.63
CA ALA A 215 45.81 2.63 1.88
C ALA A 215 46.33 3.09 0.51
N GLN A 216 46.45 4.39 0.29
CA GLN A 216 47.12 4.95 -0.88
C GLN A 216 48.59 4.52 -0.81
N ILE A 217 48.94 3.47 -1.55
CA ILE A 217 50.32 3.13 -1.81
C ILE A 217 50.82 4.16 -2.82
N PHE A 218 51.61 5.11 -2.33
CA PHE A 218 52.34 6.05 -3.17
C PHE A 218 53.33 5.29 -4.04
N THR A 219 52.99 4.98 -5.27
CA THR A 219 53.94 4.59 -6.31
C THR A 219 54.30 5.81 -7.11
N PRO A 220 55.57 6.17 -7.22
CA PRO A 220 55.97 7.36 -7.99
C PRO A 220 55.82 7.11 -9.50
N ASN A 221 55.11 8.01 -10.12
CA ASN A 221 55.10 8.42 -11.52
C ASN A 221 55.62 7.39 -12.57
N LEU A 222 54.71 6.60 -13.15
CA LEU A 222 54.77 6.13 -14.55
C LEU A 222 53.70 5.05 -14.90
N ALA A 223 52.91 4.61 -13.95
CA ALA A 223 51.79 3.72 -14.23
C ALA A 223 50.51 4.53 -14.50
N PRO A 224 49.68 4.15 -15.47
CA PRO A 224 48.35 4.78 -15.66
C PRO A 224 47.59 4.67 -14.33
N SER A 225 46.86 5.75 -13.99
CA SER A 225 46.05 5.76 -12.77
C SER A 225 45.10 4.58 -12.73
N THR A 226 44.78 4.05 -11.56
CA THR A 226 43.82 2.94 -11.38
C THR A 226 42.50 3.23 -12.11
N SER A 227 42.09 4.50 -12.12
CA SER A 227 40.92 4.98 -12.83
C SER A 227 41.05 4.81 -14.37
N GLN A 228 42.23 5.12 -14.93
CA GLN A 228 42.47 4.95 -16.40
C GLN A 228 42.50 3.48 -16.81
N LEU A 229 43.09 2.62 -15.97
CA LEU A 229 43.08 1.16 -16.23
C LEU A 229 41.66 0.61 -16.18
N TRP A 230 40.89 1.02 -15.19
CA TRP A 230 39.47 0.66 -15.09
C TRP A 230 38.68 1.15 -16.32
N LEU A 231 38.83 2.41 -16.71
CA LEU A 231 38.15 2.97 -17.87
C LEU A 231 38.48 2.20 -19.16
N ASN A 232 39.75 1.90 -19.41
CA ASN A 232 40.19 1.14 -20.57
C ASN A 232 39.59 -0.29 -20.56
N LYS A 233 39.53 -0.92 -19.39
CA LYS A 233 38.90 -2.25 -19.25
C LYS A 233 37.43 -2.19 -19.57
N ILE A 234 36.70 -1.26 -19.00
CA ILE A 234 35.25 -1.09 -19.19
C ILE A 234 34.91 -0.74 -20.64
N THR A 235 35.63 0.17 -21.25
CA THR A 235 35.40 0.55 -22.66
C THR A 235 35.65 -0.58 -23.64
N THR A 236 36.69 -1.38 -23.42
CA THR A 236 36.96 -2.61 -24.19
C THR A 236 35.81 -3.60 -24.01
N HIS A 237 35.31 -3.75 -22.78
CA HIS A 237 34.21 -4.66 -22.48
C HIS A 237 32.91 -4.26 -23.13
N LEU A 238 32.53 -2.97 -23.05
CA LEU A 238 31.35 -2.42 -23.72
C LEU A 238 31.35 -2.67 -25.22
N THR A 239 32.50 -2.47 -25.84
CA THR A 239 32.69 -2.68 -27.29
C THR A 239 32.58 -4.16 -27.64
N SER A 240 33.24 -5.06 -26.92
CA SER A 240 33.22 -6.51 -27.16
C SER A 240 31.83 -7.12 -27.07
N LEU A 241 30.98 -6.63 -26.16
CA LEU A 241 29.59 -7.07 -25.97
C LEU A 241 28.60 -6.32 -26.86
N SER A 242 29.06 -5.30 -27.61
CA SER A 242 28.20 -4.44 -28.47
C SER A 242 27.03 -3.84 -27.69
N ILE A 243 27.26 -3.35 -26.47
CA ILE A 243 26.27 -2.72 -25.63
C ILE A 243 25.95 -1.33 -26.21
N THR A 244 24.67 -1.03 -26.38
CA THR A 244 24.20 0.24 -26.94
C THR A 244 23.59 1.15 -25.87
N SER A 245 23.14 0.58 -24.74
CA SER A 245 22.57 1.35 -23.63
C SER A 245 22.90 0.72 -22.30
N ILE A 246 23.21 1.57 -21.31
CA ILE A 246 23.49 1.19 -19.92
C ILE A 246 22.42 1.82 -19.04
N LEU A 247 21.70 1.00 -18.28
CA LEU A 247 20.77 1.48 -17.26
C LEU A 247 21.44 1.38 -15.89
N VAL A 248 21.47 2.47 -15.14
CA VAL A 248 22.20 2.53 -13.86
C VAL A 248 21.39 3.26 -12.78
N SER A 249 21.48 2.80 -11.53
CA SER A 249 20.84 3.44 -10.39
C SER A 249 21.77 4.34 -9.57
N GLY A 250 23.06 4.24 -9.75
CA GLY A 250 24.07 4.94 -8.97
C GLY A 250 24.75 6.09 -9.71
N LYS A 251 25.90 6.50 -9.18
CA LYS A 251 26.72 7.56 -9.73
C LYS A 251 27.42 7.11 -11.01
N LEU A 252 27.69 8.06 -11.87
CA LEU A 252 28.34 7.87 -13.15
C LEU A 252 29.70 8.58 -13.16
N ASP A 253 30.74 7.88 -13.62
CA ASP A 253 32.03 8.46 -13.88
C ASP A 253 31.98 9.43 -15.08
N PRO A 254 32.47 10.67 -14.97
CA PRO A 254 32.41 11.67 -16.03
C PRO A 254 33.17 11.24 -17.30
N ASP A 255 34.33 10.60 -17.14
CA ASP A 255 35.16 10.17 -18.30
C ASP A 255 34.48 9.05 -19.07
N LEU A 256 33.86 8.11 -18.34
CA LEU A 256 33.06 7.07 -18.97
C LEU A 256 31.81 7.65 -19.65
N ALA A 257 31.14 8.65 -19.04
CA ALA A 257 30.02 9.33 -19.67
C ALA A 257 30.43 9.99 -20.98
N HIS A 258 31.58 10.65 -20.99
CA HIS A 258 32.14 11.26 -22.18
C HIS A 258 32.44 10.22 -23.28
N TYR A 259 33.10 9.12 -22.92
CA TYR A 259 33.36 8.01 -23.84
C TYR A 259 32.07 7.45 -24.44
N CYS A 260 31.07 7.16 -23.62
CA CYS A 260 29.79 6.61 -24.06
C CYS A 260 29.08 7.58 -25.03
N SER A 261 29.12 8.88 -24.73
CA SER A 261 28.56 9.91 -25.61
C SER A 261 29.22 9.93 -26.98
N GLN A 262 30.57 9.84 -27.04
CA GLN A 262 31.32 9.80 -28.30
C GLN A 262 31.04 8.52 -29.12
N ASN A 263 30.80 7.40 -28.43
CA ASN A 263 30.57 6.12 -29.09
C ASN A 263 29.07 5.78 -29.29
N ASN A 264 28.17 6.76 -29.10
CA ASN A 264 26.73 6.60 -29.24
C ASN A 264 26.16 5.47 -28.32
N ILE A 265 26.72 5.30 -27.12
CA ILE A 265 26.20 4.43 -26.07
C ILE A 265 25.34 5.31 -25.15
N ASN A 266 24.08 4.98 -24.99
CA ASN A 266 23.19 5.72 -24.10
C ASN A 266 23.40 5.29 -22.63
N ILE A 267 23.45 6.27 -21.74
CA ILE A 267 23.42 6.00 -20.30
C ILE A 267 22.10 6.56 -19.75
N ILE A 268 21.32 5.69 -19.14
CA ILE A 268 20.01 6.01 -18.57
C ILE A 268 20.09 5.82 -17.06
N SER A 269 20.15 6.94 -16.36
CA SER A 269 20.10 6.94 -14.89
C SER A 269 18.65 6.88 -14.43
N THR A 270 18.31 5.90 -13.61
CA THR A 270 16.95 5.73 -13.09
C THR A 270 16.95 5.11 -11.70
N LYS A 271 15.77 5.07 -11.05
CA LYS A 271 15.63 4.54 -9.70
C LYS A 271 15.80 3.01 -9.67
N TYR A 272 16.34 2.50 -8.56
CA TYR A 272 16.50 1.08 -8.31
C TYR A 272 15.22 0.27 -8.58
N ASP A 273 14.07 0.75 -8.09
CA ASP A 273 12.78 0.06 -8.27
C ASP A 273 12.39 -0.10 -9.75
N THR A 274 12.73 0.89 -10.59
CA THR A 274 12.48 0.82 -12.04
C THR A 274 13.39 -0.21 -12.69
N LEU A 275 14.66 -0.25 -12.29
CA LEU A 275 15.61 -1.27 -12.76
C LEU A 275 15.21 -2.67 -12.32
N ALA A 276 14.76 -2.83 -11.06
CA ALA A 276 14.29 -4.11 -10.54
C ALA A 276 13.09 -4.64 -11.34
N ARG A 277 12.14 -3.77 -11.68
CA ARG A 277 11.01 -4.14 -12.53
C ARG A 277 11.44 -4.55 -13.92
N LEU A 278 12.36 -3.81 -14.54
CA LEU A 278 12.89 -4.14 -15.85
C LEU A 278 13.66 -5.46 -15.83
N SER A 279 14.46 -5.68 -14.80
CA SER A 279 15.18 -6.93 -14.53
C SER A 279 14.22 -8.12 -14.43
N ASP A 280 13.15 -7.97 -13.64
CA ASP A 280 12.07 -8.97 -13.52
C ASP A 280 11.39 -9.25 -14.88
N GLN A 281 11.15 -8.22 -15.70
CA GLN A 281 10.51 -8.36 -17.01
C GLN A 281 11.40 -9.01 -18.06
N CYS A 282 12.70 -8.79 -17.93
CA CYS A 282 13.69 -9.35 -18.84
C CYS A 282 14.20 -10.73 -18.41
N ASP A 283 13.80 -11.20 -17.24
CA ASP A 283 14.33 -12.41 -16.59
C ASP A 283 15.87 -12.42 -16.50
N VAL A 284 16.45 -11.27 -16.14
CA VAL A 284 17.89 -11.06 -16.04
C VAL A 284 18.25 -10.39 -14.72
N ALA A 285 19.31 -10.85 -14.09
CA ALA A 285 19.79 -10.27 -12.84
C ALA A 285 20.37 -8.87 -13.07
N MET A 286 20.11 -7.96 -12.12
CA MET A 286 20.82 -6.69 -12.05
C MET A 286 22.26 -6.93 -11.65
N LEU A 287 23.20 -6.41 -12.41
CA LEU A 287 24.63 -6.55 -12.11
C LEU A 287 25.08 -5.49 -11.11
N PRO A 288 25.91 -5.86 -10.14
CA PRO A 288 26.50 -4.88 -9.21
C PRO A 288 27.60 -4.05 -9.86
N PHE A 289 28.31 -4.60 -10.85
CA PHE A 289 29.39 -3.91 -11.60
C PHE A 289 29.47 -4.40 -13.04
N LEU A 290 29.93 -3.55 -13.92
CA LEU A 290 29.98 -3.81 -15.34
C LEU A 290 31.03 -4.84 -15.74
N ASP A 291 32.10 -4.98 -14.96
CA ASP A 291 33.15 -5.99 -15.20
C ASP A 291 32.65 -7.43 -15.11
N ALA A 292 31.57 -7.66 -14.34
CA ALA A 292 30.96 -8.98 -14.21
C ALA A 292 30.01 -9.33 -15.37
N CYS A 293 29.74 -8.35 -16.27
CA CYS A 293 28.81 -8.53 -17.38
C CYS A 293 29.29 -9.57 -18.35
N THR A 294 28.43 -10.46 -18.75
CA THR A 294 28.64 -11.47 -19.79
C THR A 294 27.67 -11.28 -20.94
N ALA A 295 27.86 -12.00 -22.04
CA ALA A 295 26.92 -11.93 -23.16
C ALA A 295 25.48 -12.35 -22.79
N ARG A 296 25.29 -13.10 -21.67
CA ARG A 296 23.98 -13.51 -21.15
C ARG A 296 23.25 -12.40 -20.41
N ASP A 297 23.99 -11.41 -19.93
CA ASP A 297 23.45 -10.30 -19.18
C ASP A 297 23.06 -9.11 -20.08
N VAL A 298 23.39 -9.21 -21.36
CA VAL A 298 23.04 -8.21 -22.38
C VAL A 298 21.75 -8.62 -23.06
N ILE A 299 20.74 -7.77 -22.98
CA ILE A 299 19.39 -8.05 -23.46
C ILE A 299 19.08 -7.19 -24.68
N GLU A 300 18.44 -7.78 -25.68
CA GLU A 300 17.86 -7.03 -26.77
C GLU A 300 16.42 -6.62 -26.42
N VAL A 301 16.17 -5.32 -26.46
CA VAL A 301 14.86 -4.73 -26.13
C VAL A 301 14.37 -3.82 -27.25
N LYS A 302 13.05 -3.70 -27.36
CA LYS A 302 12.42 -2.65 -28.17
C LYS A 302 12.35 -1.37 -27.33
N CYS A 303 12.80 -0.27 -27.88
CA CYS A 303 12.70 1.05 -27.29
C CYS A 303 11.85 1.97 -28.15
N GLU A 304 10.96 2.71 -27.52
CA GLU A 304 10.07 3.65 -28.19
C GLU A 304 10.05 4.98 -27.41
N ARG A 305 10.29 6.08 -28.11
CA ARG A 305 10.19 7.40 -27.49
C ARG A 305 8.72 7.80 -27.34
N VAL A 306 8.30 8.03 -26.11
CA VAL A 306 6.93 8.39 -25.77
C VAL A 306 6.73 9.89 -25.84
N ASP A 307 7.71 10.66 -25.30
CA ASP A 307 7.78 12.12 -25.36
C ASP A 307 9.23 12.60 -25.21
N GLU A 308 9.43 13.88 -24.90
CA GLU A 308 10.77 14.48 -24.78
C GLU A 308 11.60 13.87 -23.62
N ILE A 309 10.94 13.39 -22.57
CA ILE A 309 11.55 12.91 -21.32
C ILE A 309 11.53 11.40 -21.24
N TRP A 310 10.44 10.76 -21.71
CA TRP A 310 10.17 9.35 -21.44
C TRP A 310 10.44 8.45 -22.65
N VAL A 311 11.07 7.34 -22.36
CA VAL A 311 11.31 6.24 -23.29
C VAL A 311 10.70 4.98 -22.70
N SER A 312 9.93 4.27 -23.50
CA SER A 312 9.44 2.94 -23.17
C SER A 312 10.47 1.89 -23.55
N ILE A 313 10.76 0.98 -22.64
CA ILE A 313 11.60 -0.20 -22.85
C ILE A 313 10.72 -1.43 -22.68
N SER A 314 10.66 -2.24 -23.74
CA SER A 314 9.87 -3.46 -23.79
C SER A 314 10.73 -4.62 -24.25
N PRO A 315 11.02 -5.62 -23.40
CA PRO A 315 11.57 -6.90 -23.83
C PRO A 315 10.62 -7.59 -24.81
N GLN A 316 11.15 -8.44 -25.68
CA GLN A 316 10.29 -9.21 -26.60
C GLN A 316 9.38 -10.15 -25.79
N GLY A 317 8.07 -10.09 -26.10
CA GLY A 317 7.07 -10.91 -25.41
C GLY A 317 6.69 -10.43 -24.01
N SER A 318 7.16 -9.25 -23.59
CA SER A 318 6.79 -8.66 -22.30
C SER A 318 5.34 -8.21 -22.29
N ASP A 319 4.62 -8.62 -21.26
CA ASP A 319 3.25 -8.21 -20.96
C ASP A 319 3.26 -7.24 -19.76
N HIS A 320 3.81 -6.05 -20.01
CA HIS A 320 3.97 -4.99 -19.01
C HIS A 320 3.44 -3.65 -19.52
N VAL A 321 2.81 -2.91 -18.64
CA VAL A 321 2.22 -1.60 -18.95
C VAL A 321 2.58 -0.59 -17.88
N THR A 322 2.89 0.63 -18.27
CA THR A 322 3.11 1.74 -17.36
C THR A 322 2.00 2.77 -17.47
N ILE A 323 1.41 3.12 -16.35
CA ILE A 323 0.50 4.26 -16.18
C ILE A 323 1.35 5.46 -15.74
N LEU A 324 1.45 6.48 -16.57
CA LEU A 324 2.11 7.75 -16.24
C LEU A 324 1.04 8.77 -15.84
N LEU A 325 0.93 9.01 -14.54
CA LEU A 325 0.04 10.01 -13.98
C LEU A 325 0.70 11.38 -14.08
N ARG A 326 -0.02 12.34 -14.66
CA ARG A 326 0.42 13.71 -14.80
C ARG A 326 -0.56 14.67 -14.16
N SER A 327 -0.05 15.58 -13.34
CA SER A 327 -0.87 16.61 -12.70
C SER A 327 -0.04 17.87 -12.48
N CYS A 328 -0.69 19.02 -12.64
CA CYS A 328 -0.07 20.34 -12.35
C CYS A 328 0.30 20.47 -10.87
N ASN A 329 -0.50 19.88 -9.98
CA ASN A 329 -0.29 19.92 -8.55
C ASN A 329 0.26 18.58 -8.05
N LYS A 330 1.37 18.63 -7.32
CA LYS A 330 1.90 17.46 -6.66
C LYS A 330 0.99 17.08 -5.49
N ILE A 331 0.11 16.10 -5.72
CA ILE A 331 -0.72 15.50 -4.68
C ILE A 331 -0.02 14.21 -4.24
N LYS A 332 0.52 14.21 -3.03
CA LYS A 332 1.13 13.03 -2.45
C LYS A 332 0.07 11.93 -2.28
N GLY A 333 0.34 10.74 -2.81
CA GLY A 333 -0.57 9.60 -2.71
C GLY A 333 -1.57 9.43 -3.85
N SER A 334 -1.53 10.26 -4.92
CA SER A 334 -2.36 10.01 -6.12
C SER A 334 -1.95 8.72 -6.82
N ASP A 335 -0.66 8.44 -6.89
CA ASP A 335 -0.08 7.17 -7.35
C ASP A 335 -0.51 5.99 -6.48
N ILE A 336 -0.58 6.17 -5.16
CA ILE A 336 -1.08 5.17 -4.20
C ILE A 336 -2.55 4.85 -4.49
N SER A 337 -3.38 5.82 -4.82
CA SER A 337 -4.79 5.60 -5.15
C SER A 337 -4.96 4.75 -6.41
N VAL A 338 -4.20 5.04 -7.47
CA VAL A 338 -4.22 4.27 -8.71
C VAL A 338 -3.63 2.88 -8.50
N THR A 339 -2.49 2.75 -7.81
CA THR A 339 -1.88 1.46 -7.47
C THR A 339 -2.83 0.60 -6.63
N SER A 340 -3.54 1.22 -5.68
CA SER A 340 -4.55 0.53 -4.86
C SER A 340 -5.74 0.04 -5.70
N LEU A 341 -6.15 0.78 -6.73
CA LEU A 341 -7.17 0.33 -7.66
C LEU A 341 -6.67 -0.82 -8.54
N VAL A 342 -5.45 -0.74 -9.07
CA VAL A 342 -4.82 -1.85 -9.82
C VAL A 342 -4.82 -3.13 -8.96
N ALA A 343 -4.44 -3.00 -7.68
CA ALA A 343 -4.42 -4.14 -6.75
C ALA A 343 -5.83 -4.71 -6.49
N ARG A 344 -6.85 -3.86 -6.36
CA ARG A 344 -8.24 -4.29 -6.20
C ARG A 344 -8.75 -5.03 -7.44
N VAL A 345 -8.47 -4.50 -8.62
CA VAL A 345 -8.85 -5.16 -9.88
C VAL A 345 -8.18 -6.52 -10.00
N GLN A 346 -6.87 -6.62 -9.73
CA GLN A 346 -6.17 -7.89 -9.75
C GLN A 346 -6.77 -8.90 -8.76
N ALA A 347 -6.96 -8.49 -7.51
CA ALA A 347 -7.51 -9.35 -6.48
C ALA A 347 -8.94 -9.81 -6.83
N ALA A 348 -9.79 -8.93 -7.37
CA ALA A 348 -11.13 -9.29 -7.81
C ALA A 348 -11.13 -10.31 -8.98
N LEU A 349 -10.16 -10.19 -9.90
CA LEU A 349 -9.99 -11.15 -10.98
C LEU A 349 -9.47 -12.51 -10.47
N GLN A 350 -8.57 -12.50 -9.48
CA GLN A 350 -8.04 -13.71 -8.85
C GLN A 350 -9.08 -14.41 -7.97
N ASP A 351 -9.80 -13.65 -7.15
CA ASP A 351 -10.84 -14.17 -6.26
C ASP A 351 -12.05 -14.67 -7.06
N GLN A 352 -12.25 -14.17 -8.29
CA GLN A 352 -13.44 -14.38 -9.13
C GLN A 352 -14.75 -13.94 -8.47
N HIS A 353 -14.67 -13.20 -7.39
CA HIS A 353 -15.79 -12.75 -6.58
C HIS A 353 -15.53 -11.32 -6.06
N VAL A 354 -16.61 -10.59 -5.93
CA VAL A 354 -16.65 -9.28 -5.28
C VAL A 354 -17.74 -9.26 -4.21
N LEU A 355 -17.68 -8.28 -3.32
CA LEU A 355 -18.71 -8.00 -2.33
C LEU A 355 -19.44 -6.72 -2.70
N PRO A 356 -20.70 -6.54 -2.27
CA PRO A 356 -21.36 -5.25 -2.32
C PRO A 356 -20.56 -4.22 -1.52
N GLY A 357 -20.20 -3.10 -2.16
CA GLY A 357 -19.42 -2.02 -1.54
C GLY A 357 -20.32 -0.97 -0.84
N ARG A 358 -19.72 0.19 -0.53
CA ARG A 358 -20.41 1.32 0.10
C ARG A 358 -21.13 0.99 1.42
N GLY A 359 -20.57 0.11 2.23
CA GLY A 359 -21.16 -0.23 3.53
C GLY A 359 -22.29 -1.28 3.47
N VAL A 360 -22.72 -1.70 2.27
CA VAL A 360 -23.79 -2.72 2.13
C VAL A 360 -23.43 -4.04 2.79
N THR A 361 -22.16 -4.45 2.68
CA THR A 361 -21.66 -5.65 3.35
C THR A 361 -21.73 -5.50 4.88
N GLU A 362 -21.35 -4.35 5.41
CA GLU A 362 -21.43 -4.01 6.84
C GLU A 362 -22.87 -4.03 7.34
N LEU A 363 -23.79 -3.45 6.58
CA LEU A 363 -25.24 -3.45 6.89
C LEU A 363 -25.78 -4.88 6.95
N LYS A 364 -25.55 -5.69 5.91
CA LYS A 364 -26.00 -7.10 5.86
C LYS A 364 -25.44 -7.91 7.03
N LEU A 365 -24.17 -7.72 7.36
CA LEU A 365 -23.55 -8.41 8.50
C LEU A 365 -24.17 -7.99 9.82
N SER A 366 -24.43 -6.69 10.02
CA SER A 366 -25.05 -6.20 11.26
C SER A 366 -26.44 -6.78 11.46
N GLN A 367 -27.25 -6.86 10.39
CA GLN A 367 -28.59 -7.46 10.42
C GLN A 367 -28.55 -8.97 10.71
N THR A 368 -27.64 -9.70 10.06
CA THR A 368 -27.50 -11.15 10.26
C THR A 368 -27.04 -11.47 11.68
N LEU A 369 -26.05 -10.76 12.18
CA LEU A 369 -25.47 -10.98 13.52
C LEU A 369 -26.41 -10.57 14.66
N SER A 370 -27.32 -9.61 14.47
CA SER A 370 -28.26 -9.21 15.49
C SER A 370 -29.25 -10.33 15.86
N HIS A 371 -29.45 -11.30 14.99
CA HIS A 371 -30.35 -12.44 15.17
C HIS A 371 -29.66 -13.74 15.59
N GLU A 372 -28.32 -13.84 15.43
CA GLU A 372 -27.55 -15.07 15.66
C GLU A 372 -26.50 -14.88 16.76
N VAL A 373 -26.90 -14.99 18.01
CA VAL A 373 -25.97 -14.88 19.17
C VAL A 373 -25.47 -16.24 19.66
N ASP A 374 -25.67 -17.33 18.93
CA ASP A 374 -25.07 -18.61 19.30
C ASP A 374 -23.54 -18.59 19.11
N LEU A 375 -22.87 -18.29 20.21
CA LEU A 375 -21.42 -18.46 20.33
C LEU A 375 -21.13 -19.94 20.52
N ASP A 376 -20.57 -20.56 19.49
CA ASP A 376 -20.23 -21.97 19.42
C ASP A 376 -19.29 -22.42 20.57
N PRO A 377 -19.37 -23.67 21.02
CA PRO A 377 -18.67 -24.20 22.21
C PRO A 377 -17.14 -24.34 22.12
N LEU A 378 -16.49 -23.61 21.24
CA LEU A 378 -15.01 -23.52 21.18
C LEU A 378 -14.39 -22.81 22.40
N LEU A 379 -15.23 -22.32 23.30
CA LEU A 379 -14.79 -21.59 24.51
C LEU A 379 -14.36 -22.55 25.62
N PRO A 380 -13.25 -22.24 26.33
CA PRO A 380 -12.85 -23.01 27.51
C PRO A 380 -13.99 -23.03 28.55
N GLN A 381 -14.34 -24.22 29.06
CA GLN A 381 -15.48 -24.42 29.97
C GLN A 381 -15.53 -23.48 31.19
N TRP A 382 -14.39 -22.97 31.64
CA TRP A 382 -14.28 -22.08 32.81
C TRP A 382 -14.66 -20.61 32.57
N GLN A 383 -14.94 -20.22 31.32
CA GLN A 383 -15.36 -18.85 30.94
C GLN A 383 -16.78 -18.81 30.33
N VAL A 384 -17.46 -19.95 30.21
CA VAL A 384 -18.74 -20.07 29.50
C VAL A 384 -19.82 -19.17 30.10
N GLU A 385 -19.91 -19.06 31.42
CA GLU A 385 -20.97 -18.28 32.08
C GLU A 385 -20.82 -16.77 31.80
N ASP A 386 -19.63 -16.20 31.99
CA ASP A 386 -19.38 -14.78 31.76
C ASP A 386 -19.46 -14.43 30.28
N VAL A 387 -18.95 -15.30 29.41
CA VAL A 387 -19.03 -15.11 27.95
C VAL A 387 -20.48 -15.13 27.49
N THR A 388 -21.29 -16.09 27.96
CA THR A 388 -22.71 -16.17 27.61
C THR A 388 -23.49 -14.95 28.11
N LEU A 389 -23.16 -14.44 29.30
CA LEU A 389 -23.84 -13.30 29.89
C LEU A 389 -23.61 -12.01 29.09
N TYR A 390 -22.36 -11.77 28.63
CA TYR A 390 -22.00 -10.52 27.97
C TYR A 390 -21.96 -10.59 26.46
N SER A 391 -22.09 -11.79 25.86
CA SER A 391 -21.98 -11.97 24.41
C SER A 391 -22.97 -11.14 23.63
N ALA A 392 -24.24 -11.12 24.05
CA ALA A 392 -25.29 -10.35 23.38
C ALA A 392 -24.97 -8.83 23.38
N LEU A 393 -24.51 -8.30 24.53
CA LEU A 393 -24.17 -6.88 24.64
C LEU A 393 -22.96 -6.52 23.78
N ILE A 394 -21.91 -7.36 23.80
CA ILE A 394 -20.70 -7.13 23.00
C ILE A 394 -21.04 -7.24 21.50
N CYS A 395 -21.85 -8.22 21.10
CA CYS A 395 -22.30 -8.36 19.73
C CYS A 395 -23.14 -7.17 19.27
N GLN A 396 -24.06 -6.68 20.09
CA GLN A 396 -24.84 -5.49 19.80
C GLN A 396 -23.93 -4.25 19.59
N ARG A 397 -22.96 -4.02 20.45
CA ARG A 397 -21.98 -2.92 20.31
C ARG A 397 -21.14 -3.07 19.04
N PHE A 398 -20.76 -4.29 18.72
CA PHE A 398 -20.04 -4.58 17.48
C PHE A 398 -20.91 -4.27 16.26
N CYS A 399 -22.17 -4.70 16.23
CA CYS A 399 -23.12 -4.36 15.14
C CYS A 399 -23.29 -2.84 15.00
N GLN A 400 -23.38 -2.09 16.10
CA GLN A 400 -23.41 -0.62 16.07
C GLN A 400 -22.17 -0.03 15.40
N SER A 401 -20.98 -0.63 15.61
CA SER A 401 -19.75 -0.18 14.93
C SER A 401 -19.78 -0.44 13.42
N LEU A 402 -20.39 -1.56 12.98
CA LEU A 402 -20.57 -1.85 11.55
C LEU A 402 -21.54 -0.86 10.90
N LEU A 403 -22.64 -0.54 11.58
CA LEU A 403 -23.62 0.45 11.11
C LEU A 403 -22.99 1.85 11.03
N ARG A 404 -22.13 2.20 11.99
CA ARG A 404 -21.36 3.45 11.90
C ARG A 404 -20.43 3.47 10.68
N ALA A 405 -19.75 2.36 10.39
CA ALA A 405 -18.89 2.24 9.22
C ALA A 405 -19.69 2.34 7.91
N GLU A 406 -20.87 1.72 7.85
CA GLU A 406 -21.79 1.81 6.73
C GLU A 406 -22.26 3.27 6.50
N HIS A 407 -22.74 3.92 7.55
CA HIS A 407 -23.14 5.32 7.47
C HIS A 407 -22.02 6.21 6.92
N LEU A 408 -20.79 6.05 7.44
CA LEU A 408 -19.63 6.80 6.96
C LEU A 408 -19.31 6.49 5.48
N ALA A 409 -19.53 5.26 5.02
CA ALA A 409 -19.31 4.88 3.63
C ALA A 409 -20.37 5.48 2.68
N ARG A 410 -21.59 5.72 3.16
CA ARG A 410 -22.69 6.32 2.36
C ARG A 410 -22.65 7.83 2.35
N THR A 411 -22.38 8.46 3.49
CA THR A 411 -22.35 9.92 3.61
C THR A 411 -21.16 10.48 2.84
N ASN A 412 -21.39 10.84 1.59
CA ASN A 412 -20.45 11.61 0.78
C ASN A 412 -20.31 13.04 1.34
N ASN A 413 -19.69 13.20 2.52
CA ASN A 413 -19.17 14.49 2.99
C ASN A 413 -20.10 15.61 3.44
N GLU A 414 -21.38 15.45 3.40
CA GLU A 414 -22.30 16.45 3.91
C GLU A 414 -22.41 16.27 5.43
N GLY A 415 -21.65 17.08 6.17
CA GLY A 415 -21.71 17.24 7.62
C GLY A 415 -21.72 15.92 8.43
N LEU A 416 -20.85 15.79 9.41
CA LEU A 416 -21.02 14.77 10.47
C LEU A 416 -22.24 15.22 11.32
N GLU A 417 -23.47 15.03 10.82
CA GLU A 417 -24.63 15.07 11.66
C GLU A 417 -24.51 13.95 12.69
N GLU A 418 -24.97 14.21 13.90
CA GLU A 418 -24.99 13.21 14.96
C GLU A 418 -25.82 12.03 14.45
N PHE A 419 -25.14 10.89 14.31
CA PHE A 419 -25.77 9.66 13.87
C PHE A 419 -26.69 9.16 14.99
N ASN A 420 -27.99 9.17 14.75
CA ASN A 420 -28.96 8.62 15.65
C ASN A 420 -29.21 7.14 15.33
N PHE A 421 -28.92 6.25 16.27
CA PHE A 421 -29.10 4.81 16.09
C PHE A 421 -30.58 4.40 15.95
N ASP A 422 -31.50 5.27 16.33
CA ASP A 422 -32.95 4.99 16.26
C ASP A 422 -33.51 5.08 14.82
N ASP A 423 -32.76 5.68 13.88
CA ASP A 423 -33.17 5.81 12.48
C ASP A 423 -32.87 4.56 11.63
N LEU A 424 -32.31 3.49 12.24
CA LEU A 424 -31.82 2.29 11.55
C LEU A 424 -32.91 1.38 11.02
N ASP A 425 -34.08 1.34 11.63
CA ASP A 425 -35.20 0.49 11.21
C ASP A 425 -35.83 0.93 9.86
N SER A 426 -35.49 2.12 9.40
CA SER A 426 -35.99 2.66 8.13
C SER A 426 -35.12 2.38 6.90
N LEU A 427 -33.93 1.81 7.08
CA LEU A 427 -33.00 1.52 5.98
C LEU A 427 -33.43 0.23 5.25
N SER A 428 -34.19 0.39 4.17
CA SER A 428 -34.55 -0.75 3.31
C SER A 428 -33.37 -1.16 2.43
N LEU A 429 -33.14 -2.46 2.31
CA LEU A 429 -32.12 -3.05 1.43
C LEU A 429 -32.40 -2.81 -0.07
N GLU A 430 -33.64 -2.45 -0.41
CA GLU A 430 -34.11 -2.32 -1.78
C GLU A 430 -33.54 -1.12 -2.53
N ASP A 431 -33.07 -0.09 -1.81
CA ASP A 431 -32.51 1.14 -2.42
C ASP A 431 -31.01 1.05 -2.73
N VAL A 432 -30.36 -0.12 -2.55
CA VAL A 432 -28.90 -0.23 -2.56
C VAL A 432 -28.38 -1.22 -3.61
N GLU A 433 -28.87 -1.13 -4.82
CA GLU A 433 -28.10 -1.63 -5.98
C GLU A 433 -26.93 -0.68 -6.24
N SER A 434 -25.88 -0.81 -5.46
CA SER A 434 -24.67 -0.03 -5.71
C SER A 434 -23.82 -0.73 -6.75
N GLU A 435 -23.53 -0.07 -7.85
CA GLU A 435 -22.48 -0.45 -8.82
C GLU A 435 -21.07 -0.33 -8.21
N VAL A 436 -20.95 -0.30 -6.87
CA VAL A 436 -19.70 -0.21 -6.14
C VAL A 436 -19.39 -1.55 -5.50
N TYR A 437 -18.17 -2.01 -5.68
CA TYR A 437 -17.72 -3.32 -5.23
C TYR A 437 -16.57 -3.20 -4.25
N ASP A 438 -16.52 -4.12 -3.28
CA ASP A 438 -15.38 -4.40 -2.44
C ASP A 438 -14.74 -5.75 -2.84
N VAL A 439 -13.47 -5.93 -2.54
CA VAL A 439 -12.77 -7.20 -2.77
C VAL A 439 -12.75 -8.02 -1.50
N LEU A 440 -13.24 -9.27 -1.56
CA LEU A 440 -13.37 -10.16 -0.41
C LEU A 440 -12.04 -10.34 0.32
N SER A 441 -10.99 -10.76 -0.37
CA SER A 441 -9.67 -11.06 0.24
C SER A 441 -9.00 -9.83 0.86
N ILE A 442 -9.24 -8.64 0.31
CA ILE A 442 -8.73 -7.38 0.87
C ILE A 442 -9.53 -7.00 2.12
N LYS A 443 -10.86 -7.10 2.08
CA LYS A 443 -11.74 -6.77 3.21
C LYS A 443 -11.49 -7.71 4.38
N GLU A 444 -11.44 -9.00 4.13
CA GLU A 444 -11.09 -10.04 5.12
C GLU A 444 -9.75 -9.73 5.81
N SER A 445 -8.70 -9.56 5.02
CA SER A 445 -7.36 -9.26 5.58
C SER A 445 -7.30 -7.95 6.35
N SER A 446 -8.05 -6.92 5.94
CA SER A 446 -8.11 -5.65 6.64
C SER A 446 -8.86 -5.74 7.97
N TRP A 447 -9.94 -6.52 8.04
CA TRP A 447 -10.72 -6.71 9.26
C TRP A 447 -9.98 -7.56 10.29
N LEU A 448 -9.35 -8.67 9.88
CA LEU A 448 -8.51 -9.47 10.77
C LEU A 448 -7.36 -8.63 11.36
N ARG A 449 -6.74 -7.78 10.55
CA ARG A 449 -5.68 -6.90 11.02
C ARG A 449 -6.18 -5.80 11.95
N ALA A 450 -7.34 -5.22 11.66
CA ALA A 450 -7.97 -4.24 12.55
C ALA A 450 -8.30 -4.85 13.92
N PHE A 451 -8.78 -6.09 13.94
CA PHE A 451 -9.04 -6.81 15.18
C PHE A 451 -7.75 -7.05 15.98
N GLU A 452 -6.65 -7.47 15.35
CA GLU A 452 -5.36 -7.63 16.03
C GLU A 452 -4.88 -6.31 16.67
N VAL A 453 -5.03 -5.20 15.98
CA VAL A 453 -4.73 -3.87 16.54
C VAL A 453 -5.63 -3.57 17.75
N THR A 454 -6.93 -3.79 17.63
CA THR A 454 -7.90 -3.56 18.72
C THR A 454 -7.55 -4.40 19.94
N ARG A 455 -7.21 -5.68 19.75
CA ARG A 455 -6.77 -6.60 20.81
C ARG A 455 -5.52 -6.08 21.54
N VAL A 456 -4.53 -5.58 20.80
CA VAL A 456 -3.31 -5.01 21.38
C VAL A 456 -3.61 -3.71 22.13
N LEU A 457 -4.43 -2.83 21.56
CA LEU A 457 -4.83 -1.56 22.22
C LEU A 457 -5.56 -1.81 23.54
N LEU A 458 -6.44 -2.79 23.60
CA LEU A 458 -7.10 -3.19 24.82
C LEU A 458 -6.07 -3.72 25.85
N GLY A 459 -5.11 -4.56 25.41
CA GLY A 459 -4.05 -5.12 26.26
C GLY A 459 -3.16 -4.05 26.92
N ILE A 460 -2.79 -3.02 26.18
CA ILE A 460 -1.96 -1.93 26.69
C ILE A 460 -2.71 -1.14 27.80
N GLY A 461 -4.01 -0.95 27.66
CA GLY A 461 -4.85 -0.24 28.65
C GLY A 461 -4.84 -0.88 30.04
N LEU A 462 -4.63 -2.20 30.14
CA LEU A 462 -4.57 -2.92 31.43
C LEU A 462 -3.22 -2.86 32.13
N ALA A 463 -2.13 -2.82 31.37
CA ALA A 463 -0.78 -2.80 31.96
C ALA A 463 -0.50 -1.53 32.80
N VAL A 464 -1.41 -0.56 32.78
CA VAL A 464 -1.26 0.75 33.42
C VAL A 464 -2.18 0.93 34.66
N LYS A 465 -3.09 -0.01 34.95
CA LYS A 465 -3.87 0.08 36.20
C LYS A 465 -2.95 -0.28 37.40
N PRO A 466 -2.61 0.67 38.29
CA PRO A 466 -1.91 0.31 39.51
C PRO A 466 -2.79 -0.62 40.35
N PRO A 467 -2.19 -1.54 41.14
CA PRO A 467 -2.96 -2.37 42.04
C PRO A 467 -3.76 -1.45 43.01
N PRO A 468 -4.96 -1.85 43.43
CA PRO A 468 -5.73 -1.07 44.38
C PRO A 468 -4.90 -0.85 45.65
N PRO A 469 -4.98 0.33 46.28
CA PRO A 469 -4.23 0.61 47.48
C PRO A 469 -4.57 -0.44 48.56
N PRO A 470 -3.58 -0.86 49.35
CA PRO A 470 -3.82 -1.83 50.41
C PRO A 470 -4.91 -1.29 51.34
N LYS A 471 -5.92 -2.14 51.60
CA LYS A 471 -6.97 -1.81 52.58
C LYS A 471 -6.27 -1.56 53.91
N GLU A 472 -6.31 -0.34 54.38
CA GLU A 472 -5.91 -0.03 55.76
C GLU A 472 -6.74 -0.90 56.71
N LYS A 473 -6.03 -1.67 57.55
CA LYS A 473 -6.64 -2.47 58.62
C LYS A 473 -6.88 -1.61 59.83
#